data_0f98178bdcd073ab1e4c0e3e638c1ead
#
_entry.id   0f98178bdcd073ab1e4c0e3e638c1ead
#
_cell.length_a   1.000
_cell.length_b   1.000
_cell.length_c   1.000
_cell.angle_alpha   90.00
_cell.angle_beta   90.00
_cell.angle_gamma   90.00
#
_symmetry.space_group_name_H-M   'P 1'
#
loop_
_entity.id
_entity.type
_entity.pdbx_description
1 polymer ?
#
loop_
_entity_poly.entity_id
_entity_poly.type
_entity_poly.pdbx_seq_one_letter_code
_entity_poly.pdbx_strand_id
1 'polypeptide(L)'
;QSLGEKEARASYTKAYEPFLKGYNVALDVEGLHVNSHEFSSLFEHDVSVNFFIGGAFGFERAFLQQTQKIISLSRLTYAHKIAKVVLFEQIYRGLCIKNNHPYHK
;
A
#
# COMPACT_ATOMS: atom_id res chain seq x y z
N GLN A 1 23.22 -2.37 8.11
CA GLN A 1 22.17 -1.36 8.01
C GLN A 1 22.57 -0.11 8.78
N SER A 2 22.46 1.05 8.17
CA SER A 2 22.87 2.31 8.79
C SER A 2 21.83 2.80 9.82
N LEU A 3 22.28 3.66 10.75
CA LEU A 3 21.39 4.30 11.69
C LEU A 3 20.35 5.17 10.96
N GLY A 4 20.76 5.81 9.85
CA GLY A 4 19.85 6.62 9.04
C GLY A 4 18.69 5.83 8.46
N GLU A 5 18.92 4.59 8.03
CA GLU A 5 17.86 3.73 7.53
C GLU A 5 16.90 3.34 8.64
N LYS A 6 17.43 2.99 9.79
CA LYS A 6 16.63 2.60 10.93
C LYS A 6 15.77 3.77 11.42
N GLU A 7 16.39 4.96 11.49
CA GLU A 7 15.68 6.17 11.90
C GLU A 7 14.58 6.54 10.90
N ALA A 8 14.86 6.38 9.59
CA ALA A 8 13.86 6.67 8.57
C ALA A 8 12.64 5.77 8.72
N ARG A 9 12.85 4.46 8.92
CA ARG A 9 11.73 3.53 9.11
C ARG A 9 10.94 3.85 10.38
N ALA A 10 11.64 4.17 11.47
CA ALA A 10 10.99 4.53 12.72
C ALA A 10 10.17 5.81 12.58
N SER A 11 10.68 6.77 11.80
CA SER A 11 9.97 8.01 11.52
C SER A 11 8.67 7.75 10.77
N TYR A 12 8.69 6.88 9.76
CA TYR A 12 7.47 6.53 9.05
C TYR A 12 6.47 5.82 9.96
N THR A 13 6.92 4.91 10.80
CA THR A 13 6.06 4.23 11.76
C THR A 13 5.35 5.25 12.65
N LYS A 14 6.12 6.18 13.21
CA LYS A 14 5.57 7.20 14.10
C LYS A 14 4.56 8.09 13.40
N ALA A 15 4.84 8.44 12.13
CA ALA A 15 3.95 9.29 11.36
C ALA A 15 2.66 8.58 10.97
N TYR A 16 2.71 7.27 10.71
CA TYR A 16 1.58 6.53 10.18
C TYR A 16 0.71 5.84 11.25
N GLU A 17 1.27 5.54 12.43
CA GLU A 17 0.50 4.84 13.48
C GLU A 17 -0.85 5.49 13.81
N PRO A 18 -0.96 6.83 13.89
CA PRO A 18 -2.27 7.44 14.18
C PRO A 18 -3.34 7.16 13.13
N PHE A 19 -2.95 6.73 11.94
CA PHE A 19 -3.87 6.47 10.82
C PHE A 19 -4.22 5.00 10.67
N LEU A 20 -3.74 4.13 11.56
CA LEU A 20 -4.03 2.69 11.51
C LEU A 20 -5.46 2.41 12.00
N LYS A 21 -6.43 2.82 11.21
CA LYS A 21 -7.86 2.62 11.49
C LYS A 21 -8.52 2.03 10.25
N GLY A 22 -9.43 1.10 10.45
CA GLY A 22 -10.11 0.45 9.34
C GLY A 22 -9.27 -0.65 8.72
N TYR A 23 -9.29 -0.77 7.40
CA TYR A 23 -8.55 -1.80 6.70
C TYR A 23 -7.25 -1.18 6.15
N ASN A 24 -6.13 -1.62 6.68
CA ASN A 24 -4.83 -1.01 6.41
C ASN A 24 -4.00 -1.87 5.47
N VAL A 25 -3.54 -1.26 4.38
CA VAL A 25 -2.76 -1.94 3.34
C VAL A 25 -1.42 -1.23 3.21
N ALA A 26 -0.34 -1.96 3.45
CA ALA A 26 1.01 -1.44 3.25
C ALA A 26 1.51 -1.86 1.87
N LEU A 27 2.18 -0.96 1.18
CA LEU A 27 2.78 -1.24 -0.11
C LEU A 27 4.27 -1.49 0.10
N ASP A 28 4.69 -2.72 -0.19
CA ASP A 28 6.07 -3.14 0.00
C ASP A 28 6.43 -4.11 -1.11
N VAL A 29 7.64 -3.98 -1.65
CA VAL A 29 8.09 -4.81 -2.76
C VAL A 29 8.10 -6.30 -2.38
N GLU A 30 8.23 -6.60 -1.09
CA GLU A 30 8.19 -7.98 -0.58
C GLU A 30 6.77 -8.47 -0.29
N GLY A 31 5.76 -7.66 -0.55
CA GLY A 31 4.38 -8.03 -0.30
C GLY A 31 3.81 -8.97 -1.36
N LEU A 32 2.55 -9.32 -1.20
CA LEU A 32 1.85 -10.18 -2.15
C LEU A 32 1.69 -9.48 -3.49
N HIS A 33 1.95 -10.24 -4.56
CA HIS A 33 1.71 -9.75 -5.91
C HIS A 33 0.24 -10.01 -6.25
N VAL A 34 -0.46 -8.95 -6.62
CA VAL A 34 -1.90 -9.04 -6.92
C VAL A 34 -2.16 -8.47 -8.31
N ASN A 35 -3.17 -9.02 -8.98
CA ASN A 35 -3.65 -8.42 -10.22
C ASN A 35 -4.72 -7.38 -9.90
N SER A 36 -5.23 -6.67 -10.93
CA SER A 36 -6.20 -5.61 -10.71
C SER A 36 -7.51 -6.11 -10.12
N HIS A 37 -7.94 -7.31 -10.46
CA HIS A 37 -9.16 -7.89 -9.89
C HIS A 37 -8.97 -8.23 -8.42
N GLU A 38 -7.83 -8.81 -8.06
CA GLU A 38 -7.50 -9.07 -6.67
C GLU A 38 -7.39 -7.77 -5.87
N PHE A 39 -6.79 -6.74 -6.50
CA PHE A 39 -6.69 -5.43 -5.87
C PHE A 39 -8.07 -4.84 -5.59
N SER A 40 -9.02 -5.02 -6.51
CA SER A 40 -10.37 -4.48 -6.35
C SER A 40 -11.08 -5.08 -5.14
N SER A 41 -10.73 -6.30 -4.73
CA SER A 41 -11.34 -6.94 -3.58
C SER A 41 -11.03 -6.21 -2.27
N LEU A 42 -10.00 -5.37 -2.24
CA LEU A 42 -9.66 -4.58 -1.07
C LEU A 42 -10.77 -3.58 -0.72
N PHE A 43 -11.61 -3.24 -1.69
CA PHE A 43 -12.69 -2.27 -1.50
C PHE A 43 -14.03 -2.90 -1.14
N GLU A 44 -14.06 -4.20 -0.88
CA GLU A 44 -15.28 -4.92 -0.52
C GLU A 44 -15.59 -4.85 0.97
N HIS A 45 -14.71 -4.22 1.75
CA HIS A 45 -14.91 -4.07 3.19
C HIS A 45 -15.77 -2.84 3.50
N ASP A 46 -16.57 -2.94 4.55
CA ASP A 46 -17.44 -1.85 4.99
C ASP A 46 -16.72 -0.82 5.86
N VAL A 47 -15.40 -0.76 5.76
CA VAL A 47 -14.58 0.18 6.51
C VAL A 47 -13.65 0.93 5.56
N SER A 48 -13.10 2.03 6.04
CA SER A 48 -12.13 2.80 5.25
C SER A 48 -10.90 1.95 4.93
N VAL A 49 -10.43 2.06 3.70
CA VAL A 49 -9.20 1.41 3.27
C VAL A 49 -8.10 2.46 3.24
N ASN A 50 -7.04 2.20 3.98
CA ASN A 50 -5.90 3.10 4.07
C ASN A 50 -4.68 2.45 3.42
N PHE A 51 -4.03 3.20 2.54
CA PHE A 51 -2.81 2.73 1.86
C PHE A 51 -1.62 3.48 2.40
N PHE A 52 -0.57 2.74 2.73
CA PHE A 52 0.67 3.31 3.27
C PHE A 52 1.81 3.02 2.33
N ILE A 53 2.51 4.07 1.90
CA ILE A 53 3.67 3.96 1.03
C ILE A 53 4.91 4.27 1.87
N GLY A 54 5.84 3.33 1.94
CA GLY A 54 7.08 3.52 2.68
C GLY A 54 8.07 4.38 1.91
N GLY A 55 9.11 4.82 2.61
CA GLY A 55 10.21 5.52 1.98
C GLY A 55 11.18 4.55 1.32
N ALA A 56 12.38 5.06 0.97
CA ALA A 56 13.39 4.28 0.28
C ALA A 56 13.82 3.01 1.03
N PHE A 57 13.68 3.00 2.34
CA PHE A 57 14.12 1.88 3.18
C PHE A 57 12.96 1.00 3.66
N GLY A 58 11.73 1.24 3.15
CA GLY A 58 10.57 0.45 3.50
C GLY A 58 10.02 0.76 4.88
N PHE A 59 9.38 -0.24 5.48
CA PHE A 59 8.72 -0.11 6.78
C PHE A 59 9.40 -0.96 7.84
N GLU A 60 9.21 -0.58 9.11
CA GLU A 60 9.57 -1.45 10.22
C GLU A 60 8.65 -2.67 10.23
N ARG A 61 9.20 -3.82 10.64
CA ARG A 61 8.41 -5.05 10.72
C ARG A 61 7.23 -4.88 11.67
N ALA A 62 7.44 -4.18 12.80
CA ALA A 62 6.39 -3.95 13.77
C ALA A 62 5.21 -3.16 13.16
N PHE A 63 5.48 -2.23 12.25
CA PHE A 63 4.42 -1.50 11.56
C PHE A 63 3.66 -2.44 10.62
N LEU A 64 4.39 -3.24 9.83
CA LEU A 64 3.77 -4.16 8.87
C LEU A 64 2.85 -5.17 9.58
N GLN A 65 3.21 -5.60 10.79
CA GLN A 65 2.39 -6.53 11.56
C GLN A 65 1.06 -5.94 12.00
N GLN A 66 0.93 -4.62 11.98
CA GLN A 66 -0.31 -3.94 12.34
C GLN A 66 -1.21 -3.70 11.13
N THR A 67 -0.77 -4.05 9.93
CA THR A 67 -1.58 -3.89 8.73
C THR A 67 -2.31 -5.19 8.41
N GLN A 68 -3.46 -5.09 7.74
CA GLN A 68 -4.26 -6.24 7.35
C GLN A 68 -3.74 -6.91 6.10
N LYS A 69 -3.04 -6.15 5.26
CA LYS A 69 -2.53 -6.65 4.00
C LYS A 69 -1.23 -5.96 3.64
N ILE A 70 -0.31 -6.71 3.07
CA ILE A 70 0.94 -6.17 2.53
C ILE A 70 0.97 -6.60 1.08
N ILE A 71 0.93 -5.64 0.15
CA ILE A 71 0.90 -5.95 -1.27
C ILE A 71 2.06 -5.28 -1.99
N SER A 72 2.47 -5.88 -3.10
CA SER A 72 3.47 -5.31 -3.99
C SER A 72 2.78 -4.83 -5.26
N LEU A 73 3.03 -3.58 -5.65
CA LEU A 73 2.51 -3.04 -6.89
C LEU A 73 3.27 -3.63 -8.10
N SER A 74 4.52 -4.03 -7.89
CA SER A 74 5.36 -4.55 -8.95
C SER A 74 6.63 -5.11 -8.33
N ARG A 75 7.35 -5.94 -9.09
CA ARG A 75 8.70 -6.39 -8.70
C ARG A 75 9.72 -5.28 -8.88
N LEU A 76 9.35 -4.21 -9.59
CA LEU A 76 10.21 -3.05 -9.77
C LEU A 76 10.10 -2.14 -8.57
N THR A 77 11.21 -1.47 -8.27
CA THR A 77 11.23 -0.45 -7.22
C THR A 77 10.89 0.90 -7.85
N TYR A 78 9.96 1.61 -7.27
CA TYR A 78 9.55 2.93 -7.74
C TYR A 78 10.05 4.01 -6.80
N ALA A 79 10.37 5.19 -7.36
CA ALA A 79 10.49 6.39 -6.54
C ALA A 79 9.14 6.64 -5.87
N HIS A 80 9.15 7.24 -4.67
CA HIS A 80 7.93 7.44 -3.89
C HIS A 80 6.81 8.11 -4.69
N LYS A 81 7.13 9.15 -5.45
CA LYS A 81 6.14 9.88 -6.26
C LYS A 81 5.55 9.00 -7.36
N ILE A 82 6.36 8.15 -7.97
CA ILE A 82 5.90 7.25 -9.04
C ILE A 82 5.01 6.16 -8.44
N ALA A 83 5.40 5.62 -7.29
CA ALA A 83 4.59 4.62 -6.60
C ALA A 83 3.20 5.19 -6.29
N LYS A 84 3.13 6.45 -5.87
CA LYS A 84 1.86 7.10 -5.58
C LYS A 84 0.98 7.20 -6.82
N VAL A 85 1.55 7.53 -7.98
CA VAL A 85 0.81 7.61 -9.24
C VAL A 85 0.29 6.23 -9.64
N VAL A 86 1.13 5.20 -9.55
CA VAL A 86 0.73 3.82 -9.86
C VAL A 86 -0.40 3.39 -8.92
N LEU A 87 -0.29 3.70 -7.64
CA LEU A 87 -1.32 3.37 -6.67
C LEU A 87 -2.65 4.02 -7.00
N PHE A 88 -2.66 5.31 -7.32
CA PHE A 88 -3.89 6.01 -7.66
C PHE A 88 -4.54 5.42 -8.91
N GLU A 89 -3.75 5.06 -9.90
CA GLU A 89 -4.25 4.43 -11.10
C GLU A 89 -4.94 3.10 -10.77
N GLN A 90 -4.32 2.30 -9.90
CA GLN A 90 -4.90 1.02 -9.50
C GLN A 90 -6.13 1.19 -8.62
N ILE A 91 -6.17 2.20 -7.76
CA ILE A 91 -7.37 2.50 -6.98
C ILE A 91 -8.53 2.84 -7.90
N TYR A 92 -8.30 3.70 -8.89
CA TYR A 92 -9.34 4.06 -9.85
C TYR A 92 -9.82 2.82 -10.62
N ARG A 93 -8.87 2.00 -11.11
CA ARG A 93 -9.18 0.78 -11.84
C ARG A 93 -9.94 -0.22 -10.97
N GLY A 94 -9.51 -0.38 -9.72
CA GLY A 94 -10.18 -1.28 -8.77
C GLY A 94 -11.60 -0.87 -8.46
N LEU A 95 -11.85 0.43 -8.31
CA LEU A 95 -13.21 0.93 -8.08
C LEU A 95 -14.07 0.76 -9.33
N CYS A 96 -13.49 0.89 -10.52
CA CYS A 96 -14.21 0.65 -11.76
C CYS A 96 -14.62 -0.82 -11.88
N ILE A 97 -13.73 -1.74 -11.53
CA ILE A 97 -14.05 -3.17 -11.52
C ILE A 97 -15.17 -3.45 -10.55
N LYS A 98 -15.06 -2.93 -9.33
CA LYS A 98 -16.07 -3.12 -8.28
C LYS A 98 -17.45 -2.66 -8.73
N ASN A 99 -17.50 -1.56 -9.48
CA ASN A 99 -18.76 -0.95 -9.92
C ASN A 99 -19.15 -1.30 -11.35
N ASN A 100 -18.47 -2.29 -11.95
CA ASN A 100 -18.72 -2.74 -13.33
C ASN A 100 -18.58 -1.62 -14.36
N HIS A 101 -17.70 -0.67 -14.10
CA HIS A 101 -17.42 0.42 -15.04
C HIS A 101 -16.48 -0.10 -16.14
N PRO A 102 -16.68 0.33 -17.41
CA PRO A 102 -15.91 -0.23 -18.55
C PRO A 102 -14.45 0.23 -18.63
N TYR A 103 -13.97 1.07 -17.74
CA TYR A 103 -12.60 1.57 -17.80
C TYR A 103 -11.58 0.44 -17.83
N HIS A 104 -11.75 -0.58 -16.99
CA HIS A 104 -10.84 -1.72 -16.95
C HIS A 104 -11.17 -2.68 -18.08
N LYS A 105 -10.18 -2.93 -18.90
CA LYS A 105 -10.34 -3.83 -20.05
C LYS A 105 -9.39 -5.00 -19.96
#